data_9a677707c01094ba849002843890677e
#
_entry.id   9a677707c01094ba849002843890677e
#
_cell.length_a   1.000
_cell.length_b   1.000
_cell.length_c   1.000
_cell.angle_alpha   90.00
_cell.angle_beta   90.00
_cell.angle_gamma   90.00
#
_symmetry.space_group_name_H-M   'P 1'
#
loop_
_entity.id
_entity.type
_entity.pdbx_description
1 polymer ?
#
loop_
_entity_poly.entity_id
_entity_poly.type
_entity_poly.pdbx_seq_one_letter_code
_entity_poly.pdbx_strand_id
1 'polypeptide(L)'
;WVIKQREMDKTIITEFGPVNYERTYFESKGDKGYTYLVDDYFGIERYQRIHDGLSSKLIENAKEYSYKKSADIAANDADLTRQAVMNKIRELGEIDNQELNEPVEKKSVKRLYVEADEDHISLQNGKNTVAKLVYVHEGVKEDNRNKLKNAQYFSGIYSNAEDLWLEVLDYIDENYEMDDIETIYLAGDGGSLIVKGLRWLLKSKYVLDRYHLNQYVLNAT
;
A
#
# COMPACT_ATOMS: atom_id res chain seq x y z
N TRP A 1 -5.24 -27.79 -31.28
CA TRP A 1 -6.28 -27.74 -30.28
C TRP A 1 -7.48 -28.62 -30.71
N VAL A 2 -8.11 -29.29 -29.75
CA VAL A 2 -9.34 -30.06 -29.93
C VAL A 2 -10.41 -29.47 -29.03
N ILE A 3 -11.61 -29.30 -29.57
CA ILE A 3 -12.76 -28.87 -28.76
C ILE A 3 -13.16 -30.00 -27.83
N LYS A 4 -13.19 -29.76 -26.54
CA LYS A 4 -13.65 -30.70 -25.51
C LYS A 4 -15.09 -30.42 -25.10
N GLN A 5 -15.43 -29.15 -24.94
CA GLN A 5 -16.75 -28.73 -24.54
C GLN A 5 -17.09 -27.36 -25.12
N ARG A 6 -18.29 -27.20 -25.63
CA ARG A 6 -18.85 -25.92 -26.11
C ARG A 6 -19.86 -25.37 -25.13
N GLU A 7 -20.21 -24.09 -25.32
CA GLU A 7 -21.35 -23.46 -24.64
C GLU A 7 -21.22 -23.56 -23.10
N MET A 8 -20.01 -23.27 -22.59
CA MET A 8 -19.79 -23.22 -21.16
C MET A 8 -20.01 -21.80 -20.67
N ASP A 9 -21.05 -21.62 -19.87
CA ASP A 9 -21.36 -20.32 -19.27
C ASP A 9 -20.25 -19.85 -18.34
N LYS A 10 -19.92 -18.57 -18.44
CA LYS A 10 -19.11 -17.85 -17.47
C LYS A 10 -19.73 -16.50 -17.17
N THR A 11 -19.67 -16.15 -15.89
CA THR A 11 -20.01 -14.81 -15.42
C THR A 11 -18.74 -14.15 -14.89
N ILE A 12 -18.45 -12.94 -15.33
CA ILE A 12 -17.46 -12.06 -14.75
C ILE A 12 -18.13 -10.79 -14.23
N ILE A 13 -17.82 -10.40 -13.03
CA ILE A 13 -18.34 -9.18 -12.42
C ILE A 13 -17.40 -8.04 -12.76
N THR A 14 -17.91 -7.05 -13.46
CA THR A 14 -17.17 -5.85 -13.86
C THR A 14 -17.66 -4.63 -13.09
N GLU A 15 -16.97 -3.51 -13.24
CA GLU A 15 -17.39 -2.22 -12.68
C GLU A 15 -18.74 -1.71 -13.25
N PHE A 16 -19.21 -2.29 -14.35
CA PHE A 16 -20.50 -1.98 -14.99
C PHE A 16 -21.59 -3.01 -14.68
N GLY A 17 -21.29 -3.98 -13.82
CA GLY A 17 -22.17 -5.07 -13.45
C GLY A 17 -21.70 -6.44 -13.97
N PRO A 18 -22.52 -7.49 -13.79
CA PRO A 18 -22.19 -8.83 -14.23
C PRO A 18 -22.31 -8.99 -15.76
N VAL A 19 -21.29 -9.56 -16.36
CA VAL A 19 -21.26 -9.92 -17.79
C VAL A 19 -21.29 -11.43 -17.90
N ASN A 20 -22.31 -11.95 -18.59
CA ASN A 20 -22.45 -13.36 -18.87
C ASN A 20 -22.05 -13.64 -20.32
N TYR A 21 -21.24 -14.67 -20.54
CA TYR A 21 -20.84 -15.10 -21.87
C TYR A 21 -20.57 -16.59 -21.93
N GLU A 22 -20.66 -17.14 -23.13
CA GLU A 22 -20.35 -18.53 -23.41
C GLU A 22 -18.91 -18.68 -23.91
N ARG A 23 -18.25 -19.75 -23.48
CA ARG A 23 -16.87 -20.04 -23.87
C ARG A 23 -16.73 -21.52 -24.27
N THR A 24 -15.76 -21.79 -25.13
CA THR A 24 -15.39 -23.13 -25.56
C THR A 24 -14.10 -23.58 -24.90
N TYR A 25 -14.11 -24.79 -24.39
CA TYR A 25 -12.96 -25.43 -23.75
C TYR A 25 -12.16 -26.21 -24.77
N PHE A 26 -10.89 -25.88 -24.89
CA PHE A 26 -9.96 -26.49 -25.83
C PHE A 26 -8.89 -27.29 -25.10
N GLU A 27 -8.47 -28.42 -25.68
CA GLU A 27 -7.33 -29.21 -25.24
C GLU A 27 -6.22 -29.17 -26.31
N SER A 28 -4.97 -29.06 -25.88
CA SER A 28 -3.81 -29.18 -26.77
C SER A 28 -3.60 -30.61 -27.23
N LYS A 29 -3.26 -30.81 -28.52
CA LYS A 29 -2.93 -32.14 -29.05
C LYS A 29 -1.55 -32.66 -28.62
N GLY A 30 -0.64 -31.80 -28.26
CA GLY A 30 0.75 -32.15 -27.97
C GLY A 30 1.12 -32.07 -26.47
N ASP A 31 0.67 -31.07 -25.80
CA ASP A 31 0.90 -30.82 -24.36
C ASP A 31 -0.40 -31.02 -23.60
N LYS A 32 -0.35 -31.50 -22.38
CA LYS A 32 -1.54 -31.65 -21.51
C LYS A 32 -2.14 -30.29 -21.07
N GLY A 33 -2.09 -29.29 -21.94
CA GLY A 33 -2.60 -27.97 -21.69
C GLY A 33 -4.06 -27.83 -22.12
N TYR A 34 -4.77 -26.95 -21.43
CA TYR A 34 -6.15 -26.58 -21.69
C TYR A 34 -6.30 -25.08 -21.70
N THR A 35 -7.18 -24.55 -22.56
CA THR A 35 -7.45 -23.12 -22.61
C THR A 35 -8.89 -22.80 -23.00
N TYR A 36 -9.28 -21.55 -22.70
CA TYR A 36 -10.46 -20.86 -23.20
C TYR A 36 -10.01 -19.67 -24.03
N LEU A 37 -9.96 -19.78 -25.34
CA LEU A 37 -9.41 -18.74 -26.23
C LEU A 37 -10.05 -17.36 -26.03
N VAL A 38 -11.32 -17.32 -25.67
CA VAL A 38 -12.02 -16.07 -25.36
C VAL A 38 -11.49 -15.44 -24.08
N ASP A 39 -11.26 -16.25 -23.03
CA ASP A 39 -10.70 -15.77 -21.77
C ASP A 39 -9.27 -15.23 -22.01
N ASP A 40 -8.44 -16.00 -22.74
CA ASP A 40 -7.06 -15.60 -23.08
C ASP A 40 -7.02 -14.29 -23.89
N TYR A 41 -7.95 -14.12 -24.84
CA TYR A 41 -8.03 -12.91 -25.66
C TYR A 41 -8.34 -11.65 -24.83
N PHE A 42 -9.18 -11.78 -23.82
CA PHE A 42 -9.54 -10.68 -22.92
C PHE A 42 -8.68 -10.59 -21.66
N GLY A 43 -7.64 -11.41 -21.53
CA GLY A 43 -6.77 -11.43 -20.35
C GLY A 43 -7.49 -11.88 -19.08
N ILE A 44 -8.52 -12.73 -19.21
CA ILE A 44 -9.33 -13.23 -18.09
C ILE A 44 -8.75 -14.56 -17.62
N GLU A 45 -8.33 -14.64 -16.36
CA GLU A 45 -7.84 -15.88 -15.79
C GLU A 45 -8.93 -16.95 -15.66
N ARG A 46 -8.53 -18.22 -15.71
CA ARG A 46 -9.43 -19.37 -15.75
C ARG A 46 -10.54 -19.36 -14.69
N TYR A 47 -10.21 -18.97 -13.47
CA TYR A 47 -11.13 -18.94 -12.33
C TYR A 47 -11.51 -17.55 -11.89
N GLN A 48 -11.06 -16.53 -12.59
CA GLN A 48 -11.35 -15.15 -12.27
C GLN A 48 -12.86 -14.89 -12.35
N ARG A 49 -13.42 -14.31 -11.30
CA ARG A 49 -14.83 -13.93 -11.20
C ARG A 49 -15.03 -12.42 -11.14
N ILE A 50 -14.01 -11.69 -10.72
CA ILE A 50 -14.04 -10.25 -10.59
C ILE A 50 -13.00 -9.70 -11.56
N HIS A 51 -13.43 -8.82 -12.46
CA HIS A 51 -12.54 -8.17 -13.42
C HIS A 51 -11.59 -7.19 -12.72
N ASP A 52 -10.40 -6.98 -13.28
CA ASP A 52 -9.35 -6.18 -12.66
C ASP A 52 -9.75 -4.72 -12.43
N GLY A 53 -10.52 -4.12 -13.33
CA GLY A 53 -11.08 -2.78 -13.13
C GLY A 53 -11.94 -2.67 -11.87
N LEU A 54 -12.80 -3.68 -11.61
CA LEU A 54 -13.57 -3.73 -10.38
C LEU A 54 -12.69 -4.03 -9.17
N SER A 55 -11.68 -4.92 -9.31
CA SER A 55 -10.72 -5.23 -8.24
C SER A 55 -10.01 -3.96 -7.78
N SER A 56 -9.54 -3.13 -8.71
CA SER A 56 -8.89 -1.85 -8.41
C SER A 56 -9.81 -0.91 -7.64
N LYS A 57 -11.08 -0.77 -8.06
CA LYS A 57 -12.07 0.05 -7.32
C LYS A 57 -12.37 -0.47 -5.91
N LEU A 58 -12.44 -1.80 -5.74
CA LEU A 58 -12.65 -2.41 -4.43
C LEU A 58 -11.50 -2.10 -3.48
N ILE A 59 -10.25 -2.20 -3.97
CA ILE A 59 -9.05 -1.91 -3.20
C ILE A 59 -8.96 -0.41 -2.87
N GLU A 60 -9.22 0.46 -3.85
CA GLU A 60 -9.22 1.91 -3.64
C GLU A 60 -10.24 2.34 -2.59
N ASN A 61 -11.47 1.86 -2.69
CA ASN A 61 -12.50 2.15 -1.69
C ASN A 61 -12.16 1.58 -0.31
N ALA A 62 -11.45 0.46 -0.23
CA ALA A 62 -11.08 -0.16 1.04
C ALA A 62 -10.03 0.62 1.84
N LYS A 63 -9.36 1.62 1.23
CA LYS A 63 -8.49 2.57 1.95
C LYS A 63 -9.30 3.52 2.84
N GLU A 64 -10.51 3.87 2.41
CA GLU A 64 -11.34 4.90 3.06
C GLU A 64 -12.52 4.29 3.84
N TYR A 65 -12.95 3.09 3.48
CA TYR A 65 -14.16 2.48 4.00
C TYR A 65 -13.94 1.04 4.49
N SER A 66 -14.86 0.54 5.29
CA SER A 66 -14.89 -0.89 5.62
C SER A 66 -15.06 -1.76 4.36
N TYR A 67 -14.58 -2.99 4.39
CA TYR A 67 -14.69 -3.92 3.25
C TYR A 67 -16.13 -4.12 2.77
N LYS A 68 -17.11 -4.17 3.70
CA LYS A 68 -18.53 -4.24 3.30
C LYS A 68 -18.95 -2.99 2.53
N LYS A 69 -18.61 -1.82 3.05
CA LYS A 69 -18.95 -0.54 2.40
C LYS A 69 -18.22 -0.37 1.06
N SER A 70 -16.95 -0.81 0.95
CA SER A 70 -16.21 -0.84 -0.30
C SER A 70 -16.93 -1.71 -1.35
N ALA A 71 -17.38 -2.91 -0.96
CA ALA A 71 -18.16 -3.78 -1.84
C ALA A 71 -19.46 -3.13 -2.30
N ASP A 72 -20.23 -2.54 -1.38
CA ASP A 72 -21.52 -1.90 -1.67
C ASP A 72 -21.38 -0.70 -2.64
N ILE A 73 -20.28 0.07 -2.52
CA ILE A 73 -20.02 1.23 -3.39
C ILE A 73 -19.59 0.77 -4.80
N ALA A 74 -18.74 -0.26 -4.89
CA ALA A 74 -18.11 -0.64 -6.16
C ALA A 74 -18.94 -1.59 -7.02
N ALA A 75 -19.87 -2.33 -6.41
CA ALA A 75 -20.47 -3.53 -7.02
C ALA A 75 -21.59 -3.28 -8.02
N ASN A 76 -22.11 -2.05 -8.18
CA ASN A 76 -23.18 -1.73 -9.17
C ASN A 76 -24.17 -2.91 -9.37
N ASP A 77 -25.00 -3.22 -8.37
CA ASP A 77 -25.98 -4.31 -8.37
C ASP A 77 -25.44 -5.74 -8.32
N ALA A 78 -24.12 -5.95 -8.26
CA ALA A 78 -23.57 -7.27 -7.98
C ALA A 78 -23.43 -7.50 -6.46
N ASP A 79 -23.91 -8.64 -5.98
CA ASP A 79 -23.76 -8.99 -4.55
C ASP A 79 -22.32 -9.44 -4.27
N LEU A 80 -21.47 -8.49 -3.87
CA LEU A 80 -20.12 -8.75 -3.45
C LEU A 80 -20.00 -8.77 -1.93
N THR A 81 -19.31 -9.78 -1.43
CA THR A 81 -19.09 -9.94 0.01
C THR A 81 -17.85 -9.17 0.48
N ARG A 82 -17.83 -8.79 1.78
CA ARG A 82 -16.60 -8.27 2.43
C ARG A 82 -15.39 -9.22 2.27
N GLN A 83 -15.66 -10.53 2.19
CA GLN A 83 -14.63 -11.54 1.98
C GLN A 83 -13.98 -11.43 0.60
N ALA A 84 -14.75 -11.10 -0.43
CA ALA A 84 -14.23 -10.89 -1.78
C ALA A 84 -13.25 -9.70 -1.80
N VAL A 85 -13.59 -8.59 -1.13
CA VAL A 85 -12.69 -7.43 -1.00
C VAL A 85 -11.41 -7.81 -0.26
N MET A 86 -11.53 -8.49 0.88
CA MET A 86 -10.36 -8.94 1.65
C MET A 86 -9.45 -9.86 0.82
N ASN A 87 -10.03 -10.77 0.02
CA ASN A 87 -9.24 -11.65 -0.84
C ASN A 87 -8.48 -10.85 -1.91
N LYS A 88 -9.12 -9.85 -2.54
CA LYS A 88 -8.46 -9.00 -3.52
C LYS A 88 -7.30 -8.19 -2.93
N ILE A 89 -7.45 -7.70 -1.71
CA ILE A 89 -6.35 -7.04 -1.00
C ILE A 89 -5.21 -8.03 -0.72
N ARG A 90 -5.53 -9.27 -0.30
CA ARG A 90 -4.51 -10.30 -0.05
C ARG A 90 -3.79 -10.77 -1.31
N GLU A 91 -4.45 -10.71 -2.48
CA GLU A 91 -3.84 -11.02 -3.79
C GLU A 91 -2.73 -10.02 -4.17
N LEU A 92 -2.71 -8.81 -3.58
CA LEU A 92 -1.60 -7.87 -3.78
C LEU A 92 -0.27 -8.38 -3.20
N GLY A 93 -0.33 -9.31 -2.23
CA GLY A 93 0.86 -9.82 -1.55
C GLY A 93 1.51 -8.80 -0.61
N GLU A 94 2.80 -8.94 -0.40
CA GLU A 94 3.61 -7.96 0.29
C GLU A 94 3.97 -6.84 -0.70
N ILE A 95 3.79 -5.60 -0.27
CA ILE A 95 4.21 -4.41 -1.03
C ILE A 95 5.53 -3.96 -0.42
N ASP A 96 6.59 -4.01 -1.21
CA ASP A 96 7.90 -3.48 -0.82
C ASP A 96 7.89 -1.96 -0.97
N ASN A 97 8.29 -1.26 0.09
CA ASN A 97 8.42 0.20 0.06
C ASN A 97 9.47 0.67 -0.98
N GLN A 98 10.46 -0.16 -1.30
CA GLN A 98 11.52 0.14 -2.26
C GLN A 98 11.09 -0.01 -3.72
N GLU A 99 10.17 -0.92 -4.04
CA GLU A 99 9.67 -1.12 -5.42
C GLU A 99 8.93 0.11 -5.96
N LEU A 100 8.58 1.06 -5.10
CA LEU A 100 7.90 2.31 -5.48
C LEU A 100 8.85 3.43 -5.89
N ASN A 101 10.17 3.21 -5.82
CA ASN A 101 11.18 4.21 -6.13
C ASN A 101 11.70 4.03 -7.55
N GLU A 102 11.30 4.90 -8.47
CA GLU A 102 12.01 5.03 -9.74
C GLU A 102 13.33 5.78 -9.52
N PRO A 103 14.43 5.37 -10.17
CA PRO A 103 15.71 6.06 -10.06
C PRO A 103 15.56 7.50 -10.57
N VAL A 104 15.73 8.45 -9.67
CA VAL A 104 15.61 9.88 -9.95
C VAL A 104 16.98 10.53 -9.75
N GLU A 105 17.27 11.60 -10.51
CA GLU A 105 18.42 12.45 -10.24
C GLU A 105 18.36 12.97 -8.80
N LYS A 106 19.44 12.80 -8.04
CA LYS A 106 19.50 13.20 -6.63
C LYS A 106 19.21 14.69 -6.47
N LYS A 107 18.41 15.01 -5.48
CA LYS A 107 17.98 16.38 -5.17
C LYS A 107 18.88 17.02 -4.16
N SER A 108 19.26 18.27 -4.40
CA SER A 108 19.94 19.11 -3.41
C SER A 108 18.90 19.80 -2.53
N VAL A 109 18.88 19.46 -1.24
CA VAL A 109 18.00 20.08 -0.24
C VAL A 109 18.75 20.35 1.05
N LYS A 110 18.48 21.48 1.70
CA LYS A 110 19.12 21.84 2.97
C LYS A 110 18.46 21.18 4.18
N ARG A 111 17.18 20.84 4.08
CA ARG A 111 16.39 20.32 5.20
C ARG A 111 15.49 19.23 4.71
N LEU A 112 15.44 18.14 5.47
CA LEU A 112 14.43 17.10 5.34
C LEU A 112 13.63 17.00 6.64
N TYR A 113 12.41 16.56 6.51
CA TYR A 113 11.50 16.28 7.60
C TYR A 113 11.18 14.79 7.56
N VAL A 114 11.34 14.14 8.69
CA VAL A 114 11.01 12.74 8.89
C VAL A 114 10.04 12.69 10.05
N GLU A 115 8.88 12.08 9.82
CA GLU A 115 7.91 11.89 10.89
C GLU A 115 7.71 10.39 11.08
N ALA A 116 7.62 9.95 12.33
CA ALA A 116 7.49 8.55 12.66
C ALA A 116 6.47 8.31 13.77
N ASP A 117 5.67 7.26 13.62
CA ASP A 117 4.62 6.87 14.53
C ASP A 117 4.49 5.34 14.60
N GLU A 118 3.93 4.85 15.70
CA GLU A 118 3.64 3.43 15.94
C GLU A 118 2.17 3.25 16.31
N ASP A 119 1.46 2.36 15.62
CA ASP A 119 0.08 2.03 15.94
C ASP A 119 -0.07 0.57 16.38
N HIS A 120 -0.81 0.36 17.46
CA HIS A 120 -1.10 -0.95 18.00
C HIS A 120 -2.33 -1.54 17.32
N ILE A 121 -2.11 -2.57 16.50
CA ILE A 121 -3.16 -3.22 15.74
C ILE A 121 -3.47 -4.62 16.27
N SER A 122 -4.75 -4.98 16.32
CA SER A 122 -5.20 -6.31 16.67
C SER A 122 -5.34 -7.18 15.42
N LEU A 123 -4.58 -8.27 15.38
CA LEU A 123 -4.64 -9.23 14.29
C LEU A 123 -5.87 -10.15 14.42
N GLN A 124 -6.33 -10.71 13.31
CA GLN A 124 -7.47 -11.64 13.27
C GLN A 124 -7.26 -12.93 14.08
N ASN A 125 -6.01 -13.28 14.37
CA ASN A 125 -5.65 -14.43 15.21
C ASN A 125 -5.69 -14.12 16.73
N GLY A 126 -6.18 -12.93 17.11
CA GLY A 126 -6.29 -12.49 18.51
C GLY A 126 -4.98 -11.98 19.11
N LYS A 127 -3.89 -11.92 18.36
CA LYS A 127 -2.63 -11.31 18.80
C LYS A 127 -2.60 -9.83 18.45
N ASN A 128 -1.94 -9.04 19.28
CA ASN A 128 -1.63 -7.66 18.99
C ASN A 128 -0.25 -7.57 18.34
N THR A 129 -0.09 -6.63 17.44
CA THR A 129 1.20 -6.27 16.83
C THR A 129 1.30 -4.76 16.71
N VAL A 130 2.48 -4.27 16.32
CA VAL A 130 2.73 -2.85 16.13
C VAL A 130 3.04 -2.61 14.66
N ALA A 131 2.21 -1.81 14.02
CA ALA A 131 2.51 -1.27 12.71
C ALA A 131 3.35 0.00 12.89
N LYS A 132 4.42 0.12 12.12
CA LYS A 132 5.29 1.28 12.12
C LYS A 132 5.05 2.08 10.85
N LEU A 133 5.03 3.39 10.99
CA LEU A 133 4.92 4.34 9.89
C LEU A 133 6.06 5.35 10.03
N VAL A 134 6.81 5.53 8.96
CA VAL A 134 7.76 6.62 8.81
C VAL A 134 7.51 7.28 7.47
N TYR A 135 7.58 8.59 7.40
CA TYR A 135 7.55 9.28 6.12
C TYR A 135 8.55 10.43 6.06
N VAL A 136 9.14 10.57 4.88
CA VAL A 136 10.17 11.57 4.56
C VAL A 136 9.55 12.59 3.62
N HIS A 137 9.77 13.89 3.86
CA HIS A 137 9.26 14.94 2.99
C HIS A 137 10.12 16.21 3.03
N GLU A 138 9.92 17.08 2.04
CA GLU A 138 10.64 18.37 1.90
C GLU A 138 9.89 19.55 2.55
N GLY A 139 8.94 19.28 3.43
CA GLY A 139 8.07 20.28 4.05
C GLY A 139 6.65 20.27 3.45
N VAL A 140 5.91 21.35 3.68
CA VAL A 140 4.54 21.52 3.17
C VAL A 140 4.55 22.26 1.83
N LYS A 141 3.52 22.04 1.00
CA LYS A 141 3.37 22.78 -0.25
C LYS A 141 2.97 24.22 0.02
N GLU A 142 3.50 25.16 -0.76
CA GLU A 142 3.23 26.59 -0.60
C GLU A 142 1.77 26.96 -0.87
N ASP A 143 1.17 26.30 -1.85
CA ASP A 143 -0.21 26.48 -2.28
C ASP A 143 -1.22 25.76 -1.38
N ASN A 144 -0.80 24.73 -0.65
CA ASN A 144 -1.67 23.95 0.22
C ASN A 144 -0.91 23.39 1.43
N ARG A 145 -1.03 24.05 2.57
CA ARG A 145 -0.36 23.65 3.83
C ARG A 145 -0.81 22.30 4.40
N ASN A 146 -1.88 21.72 3.87
CA ASN A 146 -2.33 20.37 4.25
C ASN A 146 -1.70 19.27 3.39
N LYS A 147 -0.86 19.64 2.41
CA LYS A 147 -0.16 18.67 1.55
C LYS A 147 1.34 18.76 1.76
N LEU A 148 1.95 17.61 1.93
CA LEU A 148 3.41 17.48 2.00
C LEU A 148 4.03 17.57 0.60
N LYS A 149 5.25 18.09 0.55
CA LYS A 149 6.03 18.19 -0.68
C LYS A 149 6.94 16.97 -0.77
N ASN A 150 6.84 16.22 -1.88
CA ASN A 150 7.66 15.04 -2.18
C ASN A 150 7.70 14.04 -1.01
N ALA A 151 6.53 13.66 -0.49
CA ALA A 151 6.43 12.73 0.62
C ALA A 151 6.58 11.27 0.13
N GLN A 152 7.48 10.53 0.78
CA GLN A 152 7.61 9.08 0.66
C GLN A 152 7.26 8.43 1.99
N TYR A 153 6.45 7.37 1.93
CA TYR A 153 5.93 6.66 3.09
C TYR A 153 6.55 5.27 3.18
N PHE A 154 6.93 4.87 4.38
CA PHE A 154 7.43 3.55 4.74
C PHE A 154 6.55 3.00 5.85
N SER A 155 5.93 1.87 5.63
CA SER A 155 5.05 1.27 6.62
C SER A 155 5.12 -0.24 6.62
N GLY A 156 4.97 -0.85 7.80
CA GLY A 156 4.97 -2.29 7.90
C GLY A 156 4.98 -2.81 9.33
N ILE A 157 4.99 -4.13 9.44
CA ILE A 157 5.18 -4.85 10.71
C ILE A 157 6.61 -5.36 10.71
N TYR A 158 7.51 -4.59 11.33
CA TYR A 158 8.93 -4.92 11.40
C TYR A 158 9.24 -5.65 12.71
N SER A 159 9.94 -6.76 12.60
CA SER A 159 10.49 -7.48 13.77
C SER A 159 11.55 -6.66 14.50
N ASN A 160 12.32 -5.87 13.75
CA ASN A 160 13.31 -4.93 14.26
C ASN A 160 13.05 -3.55 13.63
N ALA A 161 13.01 -2.52 14.44
CA ALA A 161 12.84 -1.14 13.93
C ALA A 161 14.07 -0.64 13.14
N GLU A 162 15.21 -1.30 13.28
CA GLU A 162 16.43 -0.96 12.51
C GLU A 162 16.24 -1.22 11.02
N ASP A 163 15.53 -2.30 10.66
CA ASP A 163 15.28 -2.64 9.25
C ASP A 163 14.49 -1.52 8.55
N LEU A 164 13.46 -0.97 9.22
CA LEU A 164 12.72 0.19 8.73
C LEU A 164 13.61 1.43 8.57
N TRP A 165 14.50 1.70 9.55
CA TRP A 165 15.38 2.86 9.48
C TRP A 165 16.47 2.74 8.40
N LEU A 166 16.89 1.51 8.06
CA LEU A 166 17.78 1.27 6.93
C LEU A 166 17.06 1.58 5.60
N GLU A 167 15.83 1.12 5.41
CA GLU A 167 15.03 1.47 4.22
C GLU A 167 14.87 2.98 4.05
N VAL A 168 14.59 3.69 5.15
CA VAL A 168 14.47 5.17 5.14
C VAL A 168 15.80 5.83 4.79
N LEU A 169 16.91 5.33 5.33
CA LEU A 169 18.25 5.85 5.06
C LEU A 169 18.65 5.63 3.61
N ASP A 170 18.42 4.42 3.09
CA ASP A 170 18.71 4.05 1.70
C ASP A 170 17.92 4.95 0.73
N TYR A 171 16.63 5.18 1.00
CA TYR A 171 15.82 6.11 0.22
C TYR A 171 16.40 7.54 0.24
N ILE A 172 16.81 8.04 1.42
CA ILE A 172 17.38 9.39 1.52
C ILE A 172 18.69 9.46 0.73
N ASP A 173 19.56 8.44 0.85
CA ASP A 173 20.83 8.39 0.11
C ASP A 173 20.62 8.29 -1.40
N GLU A 174 19.65 7.52 -1.87
CA GLU A 174 19.35 7.36 -3.29
C GLU A 174 18.74 8.61 -3.93
N ASN A 175 17.94 9.38 -3.20
CA ASN A 175 17.14 10.47 -3.74
C ASN A 175 17.67 11.87 -3.44
N TYR A 176 18.60 12.01 -2.50
CA TYR A 176 19.11 13.32 -2.06
C TYR A 176 20.64 13.34 -1.99
N GLU A 177 21.21 14.52 -2.27
CA GLU A 177 22.63 14.78 -2.04
C GLU A 177 22.88 14.94 -0.53
N MET A 178 23.38 13.88 0.11
CA MET A 178 23.59 13.80 1.57
C MET A 178 24.48 14.91 2.13
N ASP A 179 25.44 15.38 1.34
CA ASP A 179 26.36 16.45 1.73
C ASP A 179 25.66 17.81 1.83
N ASP A 180 24.64 18.05 1.01
CA ASP A 180 23.88 19.29 0.99
C ASP A 180 22.86 19.39 2.12
N ILE A 181 22.48 18.25 2.73
CA ILE A 181 21.55 18.23 3.86
C ILE A 181 22.23 18.81 5.11
N GLU A 182 21.76 19.95 5.56
CA GLU A 182 22.22 20.60 6.79
C GLU A 182 21.55 20.03 8.05
N THR A 183 20.27 19.67 7.97
CA THR A 183 19.50 19.16 9.11
C THR A 183 18.34 18.27 8.64
N ILE A 184 18.15 17.16 9.34
CA ILE A 184 16.96 16.31 9.26
C ILE A 184 16.15 16.53 10.54
N TYR A 185 14.90 16.99 10.44
CA TYR A 185 14.01 17.10 11.60
C TYR A 185 13.25 15.79 11.75
N LEU A 186 13.51 15.06 12.84
CA LEU A 186 12.81 13.82 13.16
C LEU A 186 11.73 14.10 14.20
N ALA A 187 10.46 14.05 13.77
CA ALA A 187 9.31 14.30 14.62
C ALA A 187 8.61 12.99 15.04
N GLY A 188 8.05 12.98 16.23
CA GLY A 188 7.26 11.88 16.77
C GLY A 188 7.06 12.00 18.27
N ASP A 189 6.53 10.95 18.89
CA ASP A 189 6.18 10.89 20.32
C ASP A 189 7.38 10.79 21.28
N GLY A 190 8.58 10.52 20.76
CA GLY A 190 9.79 10.28 21.54
C GLY A 190 9.98 8.84 22.01
N GLY A 191 9.16 7.92 21.53
CA GLY A 191 9.24 6.50 21.81
C GLY A 191 10.51 5.82 21.26
N SER A 192 10.55 4.50 21.41
CA SER A 192 11.74 3.71 21.06
C SER A 192 12.08 3.77 19.57
N LEU A 193 11.08 3.90 18.70
CA LEU A 193 11.25 4.07 17.26
C LEU A 193 12.04 5.33 16.95
N ILE A 194 11.66 6.47 17.55
CA ILE A 194 12.32 7.78 17.37
C ILE A 194 13.77 7.73 17.87
N VAL A 195 14.00 7.18 19.07
CA VAL A 195 15.36 7.06 19.63
C VAL A 195 16.27 6.25 18.71
N LYS A 196 15.78 5.21 18.08
CA LYS A 196 16.53 4.43 17.08
C LYS A 196 16.80 5.25 15.82
N GLY A 197 15.80 5.97 15.30
CA GLY A 197 15.96 6.83 14.13
C GLY A 197 17.04 7.91 14.31
N LEU A 198 17.13 8.52 15.49
CA LEU A 198 18.19 9.48 15.79
C LEU A 198 19.61 8.90 15.72
N ARG A 199 19.77 7.59 15.85
CA ARG A 199 21.08 6.92 15.72
C ARG A 199 21.46 6.65 14.27
N TRP A 200 20.46 6.41 13.42
CA TRP A 200 20.66 6.09 12.01
C TRP A 200 20.72 7.33 11.12
N LEU A 201 19.88 8.34 11.41
CA LEU A 201 19.84 9.57 10.63
C LEU A 201 20.88 10.59 11.14
N LEU A 202 22.01 10.63 10.47
CA LEU A 202 23.03 11.64 10.76
C LEU A 202 22.48 13.06 10.55
N LYS A 203 22.98 14.03 11.30
CA LYS A 203 22.49 15.45 11.30
C LYS A 203 21.01 15.59 11.72
N SER A 204 20.40 14.57 12.33
CA SER A 204 19.01 14.65 12.79
C SER A 204 18.85 15.45 14.08
N LYS A 205 17.72 16.12 14.19
CA LYS A 205 17.26 16.83 15.40
C LYS A 205 15.87 16.37 15.76
N TYR A 206 15.69 15.91 16.99
CA TYR A 206 14.39 15.50 17.48
C TYR A 206 13.45 16.68 17.66
N VAL A 207 12.20 16.49 17.25
CA VAL A 207 11.08 17.41 17.44
C VAL A 207 9.92 16.63 18.03
N LEU A 208 9.47 17.01 19.24
CA LEU A 208 8.24 16.43 19.79
C LEU A 208 7.07 16.89 18.92
N ASP A 209 6.27 15.95 18.43
CA ASP A 209 5.13 16.31 17.61
C ASP A 209 4.07 17.10 18.41
N ARG A 210 3.29 17.90 17.69
CA ARG A 210 2.35 18.85 18.29
C ARG A 210 1.20 18.17 19.02
N TYR A 211 0.80 16.99 18.58
CA TYR A 211 -0.29 16.26 19.21
C TYR A 211 0.14 15.77 20.60
N HIS A 212 1.28 15.09 20.69
CA HIS A 212 1.80 14.60 21.97
C HIS A 212 2.20 15.74 22.92
N LEU A 213 2.75 16.84 22.38
CA LEU A 213 3.01 18.02 23.18
C LEU A 213 1.74 18.55 23.85
N ASN A 214 0.64 18.68 23.09
CA ASN A 214 -0.64 19.11 23.62
C ASN A 214 -1.19 18.15 24.67
N GLN A 215 -1.07 16.82 24.44
CA GLN A 215 -1.50 15.81 25.39
C GLN A 215 -0.71 15.89 26.70
N TYR A 216 0.60 16.08 26.64
CA TYR A 216 1.43 16.25 27.84
C TYR A 216 1.05 17.51 28.65
N VAL A 217 0.79 18.62 27.95
CA VAL A 217 0.34 19.86 28.60
C VAL A 217 -1.02 19.65 29.28
N LEU A 218 -1.98 19.02 28.60
CA LEU A 218 -3.32 18.75 29.17
C LEU A 218 -3.28 17.79 30.35
N ASN A 219 -2.37 16.82 30.35
CA ASN A 219 -2.22 15.87 31.46
C ASN A 219 -1.45 16.44 32.67
N ALA A 220 -0.77 17.58 32.49
CA ALA A 220 -0.01 18.25 33.55
C ALA A 220 -0.83 19.31 34.31
N THR A 221 -2.04 19.62 33.84
CA THR A 221 -2.98 20.57 34.45
C THR A 221 -4.12 19.87 35.13
#